data_e1e27a208151381b97f65642ab010892
#
_entry.id   e1e27a208151381b97f65642ab010892
#
_cell.length_a   1.000
_cell.length_b   1.000
_cell.length_c   1.000
_cell.angle_alpha   90.00
_cell.angle_beta   90.00
_cell.angle_gamma   90.00
#
_symmetry.space_group_name_H-M   'P 1'
#
loop_
_entity.id
_entity.type
_entity.pdbx_description
1 polymer ?
#
loop_
_entity_poly.entity_id
_entity_poly.type
_entity_poly.pdbx_seq_one_letter_code
_entity_poly.pdbx_strand_id
1 'polypeptide(L)'
;HNTIQKKSMNNDIPTVRLARESDRPDIARCIAEGFEKDFSLFSTDVNTVAEALAEGIHPERFYVASLTGSIIAVAGISVGPHRAVSTHYRSLRMHFGLLKGTLAKLVLRPEFECRLPYPDTTGFIEFVAVRKKFRRQGIATWLLKEAMKQAGFQTYVLDVIEKNTPALSCYEKLGFQTFQKTKKHNGYTTLLMQWQAMPSSHPDNTC
;
A
#
# COMPACT_ATOMS: atom_id res chain seq x y z
N HIS A 1 42.24 29.45 17.88
CA HIS A 1 41.89 28.57 16.75
C HIS A 1 40.64 27.78 17.13
N ASN A 2 39.47 28.35 16.76
CA ASN A 2 38.19 27.64 16.88
C ASN A 2 37.92 26.93 15.56
N THR A 3 38.15 25.64 15.53
CA THR A 3 37.70 24.80 14.44
C THR A 3 36.25 24.38 14.74
N ILE A 4 35.32 25.14 14.21
CA ILE A 4 33.90 24.75 14.19
C ILE A 4 33.81 23.60 13.21
N GLN A 5 33.64 22.38 13.74
CA GLN A 5 33.27 21.21 12.94
C GLN A 5 31.91 21.52 12.28
N LYS A 6 31.92 21.78 10.98
CA LYS A 6 30.75 21.74 10.12
C LYS A 6 30.15 20.34 10.20
N LYS A 7 29.14 20.15 11.04
CA LYS A 7 28.27 18.99 11.01
C LYS A 7 27.65 18.98 9.63
N SER A 8 28.10 18.07 8.77
CA SER A 8 27.50 17.79 7.46
C SER A 8 26.04 17.46 7.71
N MET A 9 25.16 18.41 7.42
CA MET A 9 23.74 18.11 7.25
C MET A 9 23.64 17.34 5.93
N ASN A 10 23.72 16.00 6.00
CA ASN A 10 23.20 15.15 4.95
C ASN A 10 21.72 15.51 4.84
N ASN A 11 21.37 16.28 3.82
CA ASN A 11 19.99 16.42 3.37
C ASN A 11 19.61 15.08 2.74
N ASP A 12 19.21 14.14 3.59
CA ASP A 12 18.72 12.85 3.14
C ASP A 12 17.38 13.09 2.45
N ILE A 13 17.43 13.08 1.13
CA ILE A 13 16.24 13.23 0.29
C ILE A 13 15.53 11.86 0.28
N PRO A 14 14.26 11.80 0.67
CA PRO A 14 13.53 10.54 0.60
C PRO A 14 13.42 10.07 -0.87
N THR A 15 13.51 8.77 -1.08
CA THR A 15 13.45 8.14 -2.40
C THR A 15 12.31 7.14 -2.49
N VAL A 16 11.75 6.98 -3.70
CA VAL A 16 10.75 5.93 -4.00
C VAL A 16 11.36 4.93 -4.97
N ARG A 17 11.23 3.67 -4.66
CA ARG A 17 11.70 2.56 -5.50
C ARG A 17 10.81 1.32 -5.35
N LEU A 18 10.94 0.39 -6.30
CA LEU A 18 10.41 -0.95 -6.14
C LEU A 18 11.09 -1.64 -4.94
N ALA A 19 10.33 -2.36 -4.16
CA ALA A 19 10.84 -3.06 -2.99
C ALA A 19 11.72 -4.25 -3.37
N ARG A 20 12.60 -4.65 -2.44
CA ARG A 20 13.48 -5.80 -2.52
C ARG A 20 13.05 -6.85 -1.49
N GLU A 21 13.54 -8.07 -1.62
CA GLU A 21 13.26 -9.13 -0.66
C GLU A 21 13.66 -8.74 0.77
N SER A 22 14.76 -8.03 0.93
CA SER A 22 15.23 -7.53 2.24
C SER A 22 14.30 -6.52 2.90
N ASP A 23 13.36 -5.91 2.15
CA ASP A 23 12.40 -4.93 2.66
C ASP A 23 11.15 -5.58 3.27
N ARG A 24 10.95 -6.89 3.06
CA ARG A 24 9.76 -7.64 3.49
C ARG A 24 9.36 -7.38 4.96
N PRO A 25 10.26 -7.44 5.94
CA PRO A 25 9.91 -7.16 7.34
C PRO A 25 9.43 -5.73 7.57
N ASP A 26 10.04 -4.75 6.90
CA ASP A 26 9.66 -3.35 7.03
C ASP A 26 8.33 -3.05 6.33
N ILE A 27 8.05 -3.69 5.20
CA ILE A 27 6.74 -3.63 4.53
C ILE A 27 5.66 -4.17 5.48
N ALA A 28 5.89 -5.35 6.06
CA ALA A 28 4.98 -5.96 7.03
C ALA A 28 4.70 -5.03 8.21
N ARG A 29 5.73 -4.39 8.73
CA ARG A 29 5.60 -3.42 9.83
C ARG A 29 4.80 -2.18 9.43
N CYS A 30 5.04 -1.62 8.25
CA CYS A 30 4.26 -0.49 7.75
C CYS A 30 2.78 -0.85 7.61
N ILE A 31 2.46 -2.03 7.10
CA ILE A 31 1.07 -2.52 6.98
C ILE A 31 0.47 -2.71 8.36
N ALA A 32 1.16 -3.39 9.28
CA ALA A 32 0.66 -3.60 10.63
C ALA A 32 0.37 -2.30 11.37
N GLU A 33 1.23 -1.28 11.26
CA GLU A 33 0.99 0.06 11.81
C GLU A 33 -0.16 0.80 11.11
N GLY A 34 -0.26 0.66 9.78
CA GLY A 34 -1.26 1.35 8.95
C GLY A 34 -2.68 0.85 9.19
N PHE A 35 -2.81 -0.44 9.45
CA PHE A 35 -4.08 -1.15 9.56
C PHE A 35 -4.30 -1.76 10.96
N GLU A 36 -3.77 -1.14 12.01
CA GLU A 36 -3.91 -1.62 13.40
C GLU A 36 -5.35 -1.94 13.79
N LYS A 37 -6.29 -1.10 13.39
CA LYS A 37 -7.71 -1.29 13.71
C LYS A 37 -8.29 -2.52 13.01
N ASP A 38 -7.88 -2.75 11.77
CA ASP A 38 -8.37 -3.87 10.96
C ASP A 38 -7.84 -5.21 11.49
N PHE A 39 -6.61 -5.23 11.97
CA PHE A 39 -5.98 -6.43 12.56
C PHE A 39 -6.26 -6.62 14.05
N SER A 40 -6.90 -5.67 14.74
CA SER A 40 -7.14 -5.71 16.19
C SER A 40 -7.96 -6.91 16.66
N LEU A 41 -8.78 -7.49 15.78
CA LEU A 41 -9.49 -8.74 16.05
C LEU A 41 -8.53 -9.92 16.33
N PHE A 42 -7.36 -9.92 15.70
CA PHE A 42 -6.38 -11.00 15.79
C PHE A 42 -5.30 -10.69 16.83
N SER A 43 -4.74 -9.48 16.79
CA SER A 43 -3.74 -9.00 17.74
C SER A 43 -3.71 -7.47 17.77
N THR A 44 -3.43 -6.89 18.93
CA THR A 44 -3.16 -5.45 19.12
C THR A 44 -1.67 -5.14 19.12
N ASP A 45 -0.82 -6.16 19.11
CA ASP A 45 0.64 -5.99 19.02
C ASP A 45 1.09 -5.91 17.55
N VAL A 46 1.62 -4.74 17.17
CA VAL A 46 2.09 -4.45 15.81
C VAL A 46 3.17 -5.43 15.35
N ASN A 47 4.09 -5.82 16.23
CA ASN A 47 5.15 -6.75 15.87
C ASN A 47 4.60 -8.14 15.56
N THR A 48 3.68 -8.64 16.38
CA THR A 48 2.99 -9.92 16.15
C THR A 48 2.24 -9.91 14.81
N VAL A 49 1.52 -8.84 14.50
CA VAL A 49 0.82 -8.69 13.21
C VAL A 49 1.81 -8.66 12.05
N ALA A 50 2.89 -7.88 12.17
CA ALA A 50 3.92 -7.80 11.14
C ALA A 50 4.56 -9.16 10.83
N GLU A 51 4.94 -9.91 11.86
CA GLU A 51 5.52 -11.25 11.71
C GLU A 51 4.51 -12.23 11.08
N ALA A 52 3.23 -12.15 11.47
CA ALA A 52 2.18 -12.99 10.90
C ALA A 52 1.94 -12.75 9.40
N LEU A 53 2.12 -11.51 8.93
CA LEU A 53 1.91 -11.11 7.53
C LEU A 53 3.15 -11.30 6.66
N ALA A 54 4.36 -11.26 7.24
CA ALA A 54 5.62 -11.14 6.50
C ALA A 54 5.80 -12.18 5.39
N GLU A 55 5.50 -13.45 5.65
CA GLU A 55 5.64 -14.52 4.66
C GLU A 55 4.64 -14.43 3.49
N GLY A 56 3.52 -13.73 3.68
CA GLY A 56 2.51 -13.49 2.65
C GLY A 56 2.76 -12.27 1.79
N ILE A 57 3.76 -11.45 2.11
CA ILE A 57 4.09 -10.24 1.36
C ILE A 57 4.89 -10.61 0.11
N HIS A 58 4.54 -9.99 -1.01
CA HIS A 58 5.23 -10.09 -2.30
C HIS A 58 5.97 -8.77 -2.59
N PRO A 59 7.26 -8.63 -2.19
CA PRO A 59 7.99 -7.37 -2.29
C PRO A 59 8.02 -6.79 -3.71
N GLU A 60 8.08 -7.66 -4.72
CA GLU A 60 8.06 -7.28 -6.13
C GLU A 60 6.77 -6.57 -6.57
N ARG A 61 5.76 -6.51 -5.70
CA ARG A 61 4.49 -5.79 -5.90
C ARG A 61 4.38 -4.51 -5.08
N PHE A 62 5.42 -4.18 -4.31
CA PHE A 62 5.43 -2.99 -3.46
C PHE A 62 6.40 -1.93 -3.96
N TYR A 63 5.97 -0.69 -3.87
CA TYR A 63 6.82 0.49 -3.92
C TYR A 63 7.02 1.01 -2.49
N VAL A 64 8.24 1.38 -2.18
CA VAL A 64 8.63 1.85 -0.85
C VAL A 64 9.22 3.24 -0.92
N ALA A 65 8.81 4.09 0.02
CA ALA A 65 9.50 5.34 0.30
C ALA A 65 10.52 5.11 1.41
N SER A 66 11.77 5.46 1.17
CA SER A 66 12.84 5.33 2.15
C SER A 66 13.50 6.66 2.46
N LEU A 67 13.88 6.83 3.73
CA LEU A 67 14.63 7.98 4.23
C LEU A 67 15.78 7.46 5.08
N THR A 68 17.03 7.84 4.77
CA THR A 68 18.24 7.35 5.48
C THR A 68 18.31 5.82 5.60
N GLY A 69 17.91 5.12 4.53
CA GLY A 69 17.91 3.66 4.51
C GLY A 69 16.74 2.99 5.24
N SER A 70 15.88 3.75 5.92
CA SER A 70 14.69 3.22 6.60
C SER A 70 13.45 3.40 5.75
N ILE A 71 12.61 2.36 5.66
CA ILE A 71 11.32 2.45 4.98
C ILE A 71 10.32 3.22 5.85
N ILE A 72 9.73 4.27 5.28
CA ILE A 72 8.81 5.17 5.94
C ILE A 72 7.36 5.05 5.43
N ALA A 73 7.18 4.53 4.22
CA ALA A 73 5.87 4.30 3.63
C ALA A 73 5.93 3.21 2.57
N VAL A 74 4.80 2.57 2.31
CA VAL A 74 4.64 1.50 1.32
C VAL A 74 3.34 1.65 0.55
N ALA A 75 3.32 1.16 -0.69
CA ALA A 75 2.13 1.03 -1.52
C ALA A 75 2.23 -0.23 -2.38
N GLY A 76 1.25 -1.12 -2.29
CA GLY A 76 1.16 -2.30 -3.15
C GLY A 76 0.44 -1.97 -4.46
N ILE A 77 0.90 -2.59 -5.56
CA ILE A 77 0.23 -2.56 -6.86
C ILE A 77 0.05 -4.00 -7.35
N SER A 78 -1.18 -4.46 -7.29
CA SER A 78 -1.59 -5.79 -7.71
C SER A 78 -2.13 -5.77 -9.14
N VAL A 79 -1.97 -6.88 -9.87
CA VAL A 79 -2.43 -7.01 -11.26
C VAL A 79 -3.07 -8.38 -11.46
N GLY A 80 -4.33 -8.43 -11.85
CA GLY A 80 -5.06 -9.67 -12.12
C GLY A 80 -5.01 -10.65 -10.93
N PRO A 81 -4.42 -11.86 -11.10
CA PRO A 81 -4.26 -12.83 -10.01
C PRO A 81 -3.07 -12.54 -9.10
N HIS A 82 -2.18 -11.63 -9.49
CA HIS A 82 -0.93 -11.35 -8.78
C HIS A 82 -1.14 -10.25 -7.74
N ARG A 83 -1.51 -10.65 -6.53
CA ARG A 83 -1.78 -9.76 -5.40
C ARG A 83 -0.49 -9.40 -4.66
N ALA A 84 -0.49 -8.22 -4.04
CA ALA A 84 0.65 -7.73 -3.25
C ALA A 84 0.84 -8.49 -1.93
N VAL A 85 -0.25 -8.99 -1.36
CA VAL A 85 -0.24 -9.81 -0.14
C VAL A 85 -1.10 -11.04 -0.33
N SER A 86 -0.62 -12.18 0.17
CA SER A 86 -1.38 -13.43 0.28
C SER A 86 -1.45 -13.88 1.74
N THR A 87 -2.35 -14.82 2.05
CA THR A 87 -2.44 -15.41 3.39
C THR A 87 -1.47 -16.58 3.52
N HIS A 88 -0.54 -16.52 4.46
CA HIS A 88 0.32 -17.66 4.80
C HIS A 88 -0.19 -18.33 6.07
N TYR A 89 -0.99 -19.38 5.90
CA TYR A 89 -1.75 -20.00 6.98
C TYR A 89 -0.88 -20.45 8.17
N ARG A 90 0.27 -21.05 7.88
CA ARG A 90 1.20 -21.51 8.93
C ARG A 90 1.68 -20.34 9.78
N SER A 91 2.03 -19.23 9.15
CA SER A 91 2.48 -18.01 9.82
C SER A 91 1.36 -17.39 10.66
N LEU A 92 0.14 -17.31 10.12
CA LEU A 92 -1.02 -16.80 10.85
C LEU A 92 -1.28 -17.60 12.13
N ARG A 93 -1.22 -18.93 12.04
CA ARG A 93 -1.41 -19.81 13.22
C ARG A 93 -0.28 -19.70 14.23
N MET A 94 0.95 -19.56 13.75
CA MET A 94 2.13 -19.45 14.61
C MET A 94 2.05 -18.20 15.48
N HIS A 95 1.64 -17.05 14.90
CA HIS A 95 1.67 -15.76 15.57
C HIS A 95 0.34 -15.39 16.27
N PHE A 96 -0.81 -15.82 15.73
CA PHE A 96 -2.12 -15.55 16.33
C PHE A 96 -2.70 -16.74 17.15
N GLY A 97 -2.06 -17.89 17.11
CA GLY A 97 -2.56 -19.14 17.71
C GLY A 97 -3.56 -19.89 16.81
N LEU A 98 -3.94 -21.09 17.22
CA LEU A 98 -4.74 -21.98 16.39
C LEU A 98 -6.10 -21.40 15.99
N LEU A 99 -6.86 -20.89 16.93
CA LEU A 99 -8.22 -20.38 16.68
C LEU A 99 -8.20 -19.08 15.91
N LYS A 100 -7.46 -18.07 16.39
CA LYS A 100 -7.37 -16.76 15.74
C LYS A 100 -6.66 -16.83 14.39
N GLY A 101 -5.64 -17.68 14.23
CA GLY A 101 -4.94 -17.89 12.96
C GLY A 101 -5.83 -18.56 11.91
N THR A 102 -6.69 -19.50 12.31
CA THR A 102 -7.68 -20.09 11.41
C THR A 102 -8.76 -19.07 11.02
N LEU A 103 -9.25 -18.29 11.99
CA LEU A 103 -10.18 -17.20 11.72
C LEU A 103 -9.57 -16.14 10.81
N ALA A 104 -8.31 -15.75 11.06
CA ALA A 104 -7.58 -14.81 10.22
C ALA A 104 -7.51 -15.28 8.76
N LYS A 105 -7.20 -16.56 8.52
CA LYS A 105 -7.22 -17.12 7.17
C LYS A 105 -8.59 -16.99 6.51
N LEU A 106 -9.66 -17.32 7.23
CA LEU A 106 -11.02 -17.28 6.68
C LEU A 106 -11.47 -15.85 6.35
N VAL A 107 -11.08 -14.88 7.17
CA VAL A 107 -11.43 -13.46 6.99
C VAL A 107 -10.56 -12.78 5.93
N LEU A 108 -9.25 -13.01 5.96
CA LEU A 108 -8.29 -12.30 5.13
C LEU A 108 -8.15 -12.89 3.72
N ARG A 109 -8.34 -14.19 3.55
CA ARG A 109 -8.17 -14.86 2.25
C ARG A 109 -9.03 -14.26 1.14
N PRO A 110 -10.34 -14.01 1.31
CA PRO A 110 -11.15 -13.38 0.28
C PRO A 110 -10.63 -11.98 -0.12
N GLU A 111 -10.13 -11.23 0.85
CA GLU A 111 -9.61 -9.86 0.61
C GLU A 111 -8.23 -9.89 -0.07
N PHE A 112 -7.37 -10.86 0.26
CA PHE A 112 -5.97 -10.87 -0.20
C PHE A 112 -5.73 -11.73 -1.44
N GLU A 113 -6.53 -12.77 -1.69
CA GLU A 113 -6.25 -13.77 -2.72
C GLU A 113 -7.27 -13.78 -3.88
N CYS A 114 -8.38 -13.04 -3.78
CA CYS A 114 -9.32 -12.95 -4.90
C CYS A 114 -8.65 -12.35 -6.14
N ARG A 115 -8.89 -12.99 -7.31
CA ARG A 115 -8.52 -12.39 -8.59
C ARG A 115 -9.26 -11.08 -8.77
N LEU A 116 -8.52 -10.05 -9.14
CA LEU A 116 -9.08 -8.74 -9.43
C LEU A 116 -9.89 -8.79 -10.73
N PRO A 117 -11.08 -8.17 -10.80
CA PRO A 117 -11.96 -8.19 -11.97
C PRO A 117 -11.52 -7.16 -13.04
N TYR A 118 -10.24 -6.81 -13.08
CA TYR A 118 -9.69 -5.81 -13.98
C TYR A 118 -8.71 -6.47 -14.97
N PRO A 119 -8.55 -5.89 -16.19
CA PRO A 119 -7.56 -6.39 -17.14
C PRO A 119 -6.13 -6.22 -16.61
N ASP A 120 -5.18 -7.00 -17.15
CA ASP A 120 -3.77 -6.98 -16.74
C ASP A 120 -3.05 -5.65 -17.08
N THR A 121 -3.72 -4.74 -17.79
CA THR A 121 -3.28 -3.36 -18.04
C THR A 121 -3.65 -2.38 -16.93
N THR A 122 -4.35 -2.85 -15.90
CA THR A 122 -4.82 -2.05 -14.77
C THR A 122 -4.05 -2.42 -13.51
N GLY A 123 -3.42 -1.43 -12.89
CA GLY A 123 -2.82 -1.56 -11.56
C GLY A 123 -3.87 -1.34 -10.46
N PHE A 124 -4.02 -2.29 -9.56
CA PHE A 124 -4.87 -2.13 -8.38
C PHE A 124 -4.00 -1.73 -7.19
N ILE A 125 -4.23 -0.52 -6.67
CA ILE A 125 -3.47 0.01 -5.54
C ILE A 125 -4.09 -0.50 -4.24
N GLU A 126 -3.28 -1.12 -3.41
CA GLU A 126 -3.67 -1.65 -2.11
C GLU A 126 -2.55 -1.51 -1.07
N PHE A 127 -2.90 -1.63 0.20
CA PHE A 127 -1.95 -1.56 1.32
C PHE A 127 -1.08 -0.29 1.33
N VAL A 128 -1.70 0.88 1.08
CA VAL A 128 -1.01 2.16 1.23
C VAL A 128 -0.89 2.49 2.70
N ALA A 129 0.33 2.55 3.20
CA ALA A 129 0.60 2.82 4.61
C ALA A 129 1.82 3.73 4.79
N VAL A 130 1.71 4.67 5.73
CA VAL A 130 2.79 5.55 6.17
C VAL A 130 3.04 5.32 7.65
N ARG A 131 4.32 5.14 8.04
CA ARG A 131 4.71 4.98 9.44
C ARG A 131 4.19 6.14 10.28
N LYS A 132 3.71 5.86 11.49
CA LYS A 132 3.00 6.84 12.35
C LYS A 132 3.70 8.19 12.46
N LYS A 133 5.01 8.18 12.70
CA LYS A 133 5.81 9.40 12.86
C LYS A 133 5.99 10.25 11.60
N PHE A 134 5.62 9.72 10.43
CA PHE A 134 5.76 10.40 9.13
C PHE A 134 4.42 10.76 8.49
N ARG A 135 3.31 10.51 9.18
CA ARG A 135 1.97 10.82 8.67
C ARG A 135 1.72 12.32 8.59
N ARG A 136 0.74 12.72 7.77
CA ARG A 136 0.29 14.11 7.59
C ARG A 136 1.35 15.04 7.00
N GLN A 137 2.34 14.49 6.28
CA GLN A 137 3.42 15.21 5.62
C GLN A 137 3.37 15.06 4.09
N GLY A 138 2.26 14.57 3.52
CA GLY A 138 2.10 14.38 2.08
C GLY A 138 2.83 13.16 1.50
N ILE A 139 3.43 12.31 2.34
CA ILE A 139 4.27 11.17 1.91
C ILE A 139 3.45 10.16 1.11
N ALA A 140 2.22 9.85 1.50
CA ALA A 140 1.37 8.92 0.75
C ALA A 140 1.09 9.43 -0.68
N THR A 141 0.75 10.70 -0.83
CA THR A 141 0.51 11.33 -2.14
C THR A 141 1.75 11.30 -3.02
N TRP A 142 2.89 11.65 -2.45
CA TRP A 142 4.17 11.62 -3.16
C TRP A 142 4.59 10.19 -3.55
N LEU A 143 4.51 9.23 -2.61
CA LEU A 143 4.80 7.82 -2.87
C LEU A 143 3.94 7.28 -4.01
N LEU A 144 2.63 7.50 -3.97
CA LEU A 144 1.71 7.01 -5.01
C LEU A 144 2.00 7.64 -6.36
N LYS A 145 2.26 8.94 -6.42
CA LYS A 145 2.61 9.63 -7.66
C LYS A 145 3.85 9.00 -8.31
N GLU A 146 4.91 8.78 -7.52
CA GLU A 146 6.15 8.17 -8.02
C GLU A 146 5.96 6.68 -8.37
N ALA A 147 5.24 5.91 -7.54
CA ALA A 147 4.95 4.51 -7.78
C ALA A 147 4.14 4.30 -9.07
N MET A 148 3.09 5.09 -9.27
CA MET A 148 2.27 5.04 -10.49
C MET A 148 3.09 5.37 -11.74
N LYS A 149 3.97 6.38 -11.65
CA LYS A 149 4.87 6.75 -12.74
C LYS A 149 5.86 5.62 -13.06
N GLN A 150 6.46 4.98 -12.07
CA GLN A 150 7.41 3.89 -12.26
C GLN A 150 6.74 2.62 -12.76
N ALA A 151 5.54 2.28 -12.26
CA ALA A 151 4.78 1.11 -12.68
C ALA A 151 4.20 1.25 -14.09
N GLY A 152 3.81 2.46 -14.52
CA GLY A 152 3.48 2.79 -15.90
C GLY A 152 2.16 2.22 -16.43
N PHE A 153 1.21 1.87 -15.58
CA PHE A 153 -0.12 1.44 -16.02
C PHE A 153 -0.94 2.62 -16.58
N GLN A 154 -1.77 2.35 -17.58
CA GLN A 154 -2.68 3.34 -18.15
C GLN A 154 -3.87 3.63 -17.24
N THR A 155 -4.25 2.66 -16.43
CA THR A 155 -5.37 2.76 -15.49
C THR A 155 -4.93 2.26 -14.13
N TYR A 156 -5.33 2.99 -13.09
CA TYR A 156 -5.22 2.54 -11.71
C TYR A 156 -6.58 2.53 -11.06
N VAL A 157 -6.85 1.51 -10.26
CA VAL A 157 -8.06 1.38 -9.45
C VAL A 157 -7.66 1.18 -7.99
N LEU A 158 -8.44 1.67 -7.09
CA LEU A 158 -8.32 1.41 -5.66
C LEU A 158 -9.71 1.38 -5.01
N ASP A 159 -9.77 0.82 -3.82
CA ASP A 159 -10.93 0.95 -2.95
C ASP A 159 -10.56 1.71 -1.66
N VAL A 160 -11.53 2.46 -1.15
CA VAL A 160 -11.36 3.22 0.09
C VAL A 160 -12.67 3.27 0.86
N ILE A 161 -12.61 3.14 2.18
CA ILE A 161 -13.77 3.33 3.05
C ILE A 161 -14.17 4.81 2.98
N GLU A 162 -15.43 5.11 2.68
CA GLU A 162 -15.95 6.48 2.50
C GLU A 162 -15.65 7.39 3.72
N LYS A 163 -15.63 6.82 4.92
CA LYS A 163 -15.30 7.56 6.16
C LYS A 163 -13.80 7.82 6.35
N ASN A 164 -12.93 7.20 5.54
CA ASN A 164 -11.49 7.45 5.60
C ASN A 164 -11.14 8.73 4.82
N THR A 165 -11.55 9.87 5.35
CA THR A 165 -11.41 11.18 4.71
C THR A 165 -9.97 11.57 4.39
N PRO A 166 -8.94 11.25 5.21
CA PRO A 166 -7.55 11.52 4.86
C PRO A 166 -7.08 10.76 3.61
N ALA A 167 -7.42 9.48 3.49
CA ALA A 167 -7.08 8.68 2.32
C ALA A 167 -7.85 9.15 1.08
N LEU A 168 -9.15 9.42 1.22
CA LEU A 168 -9.98 9.94 0.14
C LEU A 168 -9.42 11.24 -0.42
N SER A 169 -9.08 12.20 0.45
CA SER A 169 -8.46 13.47 0.04
C SER A 169 -7.11 13.26 -0.68
N CYS A 170 -6.31 12.28 -0.25
CA CYS A 170 -5.07 11.92 -0.92
C CYS A 170 -5.32 11.45 -2.36
N TYR A 171 -6.28 10.54 -2.55
CA TYR A 171 -6.59 9.98 -3.87
C TYR A 171 -7.24 11.00 -4.80
N GLU A 172 -8.14 11.85 -4.30
CA GLU A 172 -8.73 12.95 -5.07
C GLU A 172 -7.68 13.95 -5.56
N LYS A 173 -6.70 14.29 -4.72
CA LYS A 173 -5.57 15.16 -5.11
C LYS A 173 -4.70 14.56 -6.22
N LEU A 174 -4.62 13.23 -6.30
CA LEU A 174 -3.92 12.52 -7.36
C LEU A 174 -4.73 12.41 -8.66
N GLY A 175 -6.00 12.82 -8.64
CA GLY A 175 -6.90 12.77 -9.78
C GLY A 175 -7.76 11.51 -9.88
N PHE A 176 -7.83 10.70 -8.82
CA PHE A 176 -8.77 9.59 -8.76
C PHE A 176 -10.20 10.09 -8.65
N GLN A 177 -11.12 9.42 -9.34
CA GLN A 177 -12.54 9.71 -9.31
C GLN A 177 -13.33 8.47 -8.90
N THR A 178 -14.33 8.64 -8.04
CA THR A 178 -15.22 7.56 -7.64
C THR A 178 -16.11 7.16 -8.82
N PHE A 179 -16.13 5.87 -9.17
CA PHE A 179 -16.99 5.33 -10.20
C PHE A 179 -18.03 4.34 -9.66
N GLN A 180 -17.84 3.81 -8.44
CA GLN A 180 -18.79 2.88 -7.82
C GLN A 180 -18.76 3.01 -6.30
N LYS A 181 -19.95 2.83 -5.68
CA LYS A 181 -20.12 2.70 -4.24
C LYS A 181 -20.66 1.32 -3.91
N THR A 182 -20.08 0.66 -2.92
CA THR A 182 -20.52 -0.66 -2.45
C THR A 182 -20.69 -0.64 -0.94
N LYS A 183 -21.85 -1.06 -0.47
CA LYS A 183 -22.09 -1.25 0.97
C LYS A 183 -21.68 -2.66 1.36
N LYS A 184 -20.66 -2.81 2.21
CA LYS A 184 -20.20 -4.11 2.70
C LYS A 184 -21.08 -4.60 3.87
N HIS A 185 -21.07 -5.91 4.13
CA HIS A 185 -21.84 -6.54 5.20
C HIS A 185 -21.52 -6.01 6.62
N ASN A 186 -20.34 -5.43 6.81
CA ASN A 186 -19.93 -4.78 8.07
C ASN A 186 -20.50 -3.37 8.26
N GLY A 187 -21.38 -2.90 7.36
CA GLY A 187 -22.02 -1.59 7.42
C GLY A 187 -21.19 -0.42 6.89
N TYR A 188 -19.96 -0.66 6.43
CA TYR A 188 -19.14 0.38 5.81
C TYR A 188 -19.46 0.53 4.32
N THR A 189 -19.49 1.77 3.85
CA THR A 189 -19.53 2.08 2.41
C THR A 189 -18.09 2.16 1.91
N THR A 190 -17.80 1.40 0.86
CA THR A 190 -16.52 1.42 0.15
C THR A 190 -16.71 2.14 -1.18
N LEU A 191 -15.82 3.06 -1.49
CA LEU A 191 -15.75 3.74 -2.78
C LEU A 191 -14.71 3.04 -3.64
N LEU A 192 -15.07 2.68 -4.86
CA LEU A 192 -14.13 2.29 -5.90
C LEU A 192 -13.76 3.54 -6.69
N MET A 193 -12.46 3.82 -6.76
CA MET A 193 -11.94 5.01 -7.44
C MET A 193 -11.01 4.60 -8.57
N GLN A 194 -10.99 5.37 -9.63
CA GLN A 194 -10.20 5.14 -10.84
C GLN A 194 -9.42 6.38 -11.23
N TRP A 195 -8.21 6.15 -11.69
CA TRP A 195 -7.36 7.12 -12.38
C TRP A 195 -7.00 6.58 -13.76
N GLN A 196 -7.01 7.45 -14.77
CA GLN A 196 -6.62 7.10 -16.14
C GLN A 196 -5.57 8.08 -16.65
N ALA A 197 -4.55 7.57 -17.35
CA ALA A 197 -3.61 8.41 -18.07
C ALA A 197 -4.37 9.19 -19.16
N MET A 198 -4.04 10.46 -19.32
CA MET A 198 -4.56 11.20 -20.47
C MET A 198 -4.05 10.55 -21.76
N PRO A 199 -4.91 10.41 -22.79
CA PRO A 199 -4.46 10.00 -24.10
C PRO A 199 -3.34 10.94 -24.55
N SER A 200 -2.19 10.40 -24.97
CA SER A 200 -1.17 11.20 -25.61
C SER A 200 -1.81 11.86 -26.85
N SER A 201 -1.94 13.18 -26.83
CA SER A 201 -2.30 13.94 -28.02
C SER A 201 -1.12 13.82 -28.98
N HIS A 202 -1.14 12.80 -29.84
CA HIS A 202 -0.35 12.84 -31.06
C HIS A 202 -1.07 13.84 -31.97
N PRO A 203 -0.42 14.92 -32.39
CA PRO A 203 -0.94 15.64 -33.54
C PRO A 203 -0.82 14.70 -34.73
N ASP A 204 -1.95 14.29 -35.29
CA ASP A 204 -1.99 13.69 -36.60
C ASP A 204 -1.27 14.61 -37.60
N ASN A 205 -0.02 14.29 -37.90
CA ASN A 205 0.61 14.79 -39.08
C ASN A 205 0.07 13.99 -40.28
N THR A 206 -1.14 14.33 -40.69
CA THR A 206 -1.59 14.05 -42.06
C THR A 206 -1.15 15.20 -42.91
N CYS A 207 -0.07 15.01 -43.67
CA CYS A 207 0.20 15.65 -44.95
C CYS A 207 -0.20 14.70 -46.05
#